data_659e9bd083e518a39f82344b132d4a9e
#
_entry.id   659e9bd083e518a39f82344b132d4a9e
#
_cell.length_a   1.000
_cell.length_b   1.000
_cell.length_c   1.000
_cell.angle_alpha   90.00
_cell.angle_beta   90.00
_cell.angle_gamma   90.00
#
_symmetry.space_group_name_H-M   'P 1'
#
loop_
_entity.id
_entity.type
_entity.pdbx_description
1 polymer ?
#
loop_
_entity_poly.entity_id
_entity_poly.type
_entity_poly.pdbx_seq_one_letter_code
_entity_poly.pdbx_strand_id
1 'polypeptide(L)'
;MKVEYITDPFPYTLIDDFYDQKELDGIWQELDFYCYPEKLSPSDKTMPAMDQHGNIMKKNHGLSLDAVYRDQRILSNILSINRKILRSDTIKSHPSWFYQNLFIDLDYTLLSYYENGDYYKPHQDAGTLTILTWLYKGEEKKFSGGDFHFTDYNIDIEVKNNRMVIFPSMIWHAVDKIKMKEEDLDQGLGRWCLTQFLSSNLTR
;
A
#
# COMPACT_ATOMS: atom_id res chain seq x y z
N MET A 1 -10.84 -4.76 14.30
CA MET A 1 -11.02 -4.02 13.03
C MET A 1 -12.01 -2.87 13.26
N LYS A 2 -11.62 -1.64 12.98
CA LYS A 2 -12.45 -0.43 13.05
C LYS A 2 -12.48 0.19 11.66
N VAL A 3 -13.68 0.38 11.09
CA VAL A 3 -13.88 0.96 9.74
C VAL A 3 -14.47 2.36 9.89
N GLU A 4 -13.91 3.31 9.15
CA GLU A 4 -14.39 4.69 9.07
C GLU A 4 -14.56 5.08 7.60
N TYR A 5 -15.78 5.47 7.23
CA TYR A 5 -16.10 5.93 5.88
C TYR A 5 -16.15 7.46 5.86
N ILE A 6 -15.29 8.06 5.07
CA ILE A 6 -15.18 9.51 4.90
C ILE A 6 -15.77 9.87 3.53
N THR A 7 -16.64 10.87 3.50
CA THR A 7 -17.31 11.30 2.25
C THR A 7 -16.91 12.68 1.77
N ASP A 8 -16.34 13.50 2.64
CA ASP A 8 -15.95 14.88 2.38
C ASP A 8 -14.45 15.08 2.69
N PRO A 9 -13.68 15.77 1.86
CA PRO A 9 -14.00 16.41 0.56
C PRO A 9 -14.10 15.42 -0.62
N PHE A 10 -13.69 14.18 -0.46
CA PHE A 10 -13.85 13.09 -1.42
C PHE A 10 -13.99 11.76 -0.68
N PRO A 11 -14.56 10.73 -1.32
CA PRO A 11 -14.81 9.46 -0.64
C PRO A 11 -13.54 8.62 -0.48
N TYR A 12 -13.22 8.25 0.77
CA TYR A 12 -12.18 7.26 1.10
C TYR A 12 -12.54 6.50 2.38
N THR A 13 -11.87 5.38 2.63
CA THR A 13 -12.11 4.54 3.81
C THR A 13 -10.82 4.35 4.58
N LEU A 14 -10.88 4.48 5.91
CA LEU A 14 -9.82 4.08 6.82
C LEU A 14 -10.23 2.83 7.59
N ILE A 15 -9.30 1.89 7.75
CA ILE A 15 -9.52 0.67 8.51
C ILE A 15 -8.34 0.47 9.44
N ASP A 16 -8.58 0.52 10.76
CA ASP A 16 -7.59 0.14 11.75
C ASP A 16 -7.76 -1.33 12.14
N ASP A 17 -6.66 -2.01 12.43
CA ASP A 17 -6.60 -3.43 12.81
C ASP A 17 -7.29 -4.34 11.77
N PHE A 18 -6.90 -4.15 10.49
CA PHE A 18 -7.50 -4.88 9.37
C PHE A 18 -7.20 -6.38 9.44
N TYR A 19 -5.95 -6.75 9.67
CA TYR A 19 -5.53 -8.14 9.84
C TYR A 19 -5.66 -8.56 11.29
N ASP A 20 -6.13 -9.78 11.54
CA ASP A 20 -6.02 -10.42 12.84
C ASP A 20 -4.59 -10.93 13.09
N GLN A 21 -4.31 -11.40 14.30
CA GLN A 21 -2.96 -11.83 14.68
C GLN A 21 -2.44 -12.99 13.81
N LYS A 22 -3.29 -13.95 13.49
CA LYS A 22 -2.91 -15.09 12.64
C LYS A 22 -2.58 -14.66 11.21
N GLU A 23 -3.35 -13.71 10.68
CA GLU A 23 -3.10 -13.11 9.36
C GLU A 23 -1.78 -12.33 9.38
N LEU A 24 -1.54 -11.53 10.43
CA LEU A 24 -0.28 -10.81 10.61
C LEU A 24 0.93 -11.76 10.71
N ASP A 25 0.81 -12.84 11.45
CA ASP A 25 1.89 -13.83 11.58
C ASP A 25 2.25 -14.41 10.19
N GLY A 26 1.25 -14.75 9.37
CA GLY A 26 1.46 -15.21 8.00
C GLY A 26 2.10 -14.16 7.09
N ILE A 27 1.65 -12.91 7.20
CA ILE A 27 2.21 -11.78 6.43
C ILE A 27 3.66 -11.54 6.85
N TRP A 28 3.95 -11.48 8.16
CA TRP A 28 5.31 -11.25 8.64
C TRP A 28 6.27 -12.38 8.29
N GLN A 29 5.80 -13.64 8.25
CA GLN A 29 6.63 -14.75 7.77
C GLN A 29 7.13 -14.51 6.33
N GLU A 30 6.30 -13.93 5.47
CA GLU A 30 6.68 -13.60 4.10
C GLU A 30 7.51 -12.31 4.03
N LEU A 31 7.16 -11.26 4.80
CA LEU A 31 7.93 -10.02 4.87
C LEU A 31 9.34 -10.24 5.42
N ASP A 32 9.52 -11.09 6.42
CA ASP A 32 10.82 -11.46 6.97
C ASP A 32 11.72 -12.15 5.92
N PHE A 33 11.12 -12.90 5.00
CA PHE A 33 11.84 -13.44 3.86
C PHE A 33 12.34 -12.34 2.93
N TYR A 34 11.55 -11.27 2.73
CA TYR A 34 11.89 -10.17 1.82
C TYR A 34 12.75 -9.08 2.47
N CYS A 35 12.97 -9.08 3.78
CA CYS A 35 13.78 -8.05 4.44
C CYS A 35 15.29 -8.13 4.11
N TYR A 36 15.72 -9.16 3.41
CA TYR A 36 17.06 -9.21 2.83
C TYR A 36 17.13 -8.28 1.61
N PRO A 37 18.03 -7.27 1.60
CA PRO A 37 18.04 -6.20 0.59
C PRO A 37 18.06 -6.70 -0.86
N GLU A 38 18.68 -7.84 -1.11
CA GLU A 38 18.83 -8.43 -2.45
C GLU A 38 17.53 -8.98 -3.04
N LYS A 39 16.48 -9.13 -2.23
CA LYS A 39 15.19 -9.69 -2.67
C LYS A 39 14.18 -8.64 -3.13
N LEU A 40 14.43 -7.39 -2.83
CA LEU A 40 13.62 -6.28 -3.29
C LEU A 40 14.33 -5.54 -4.42
N SER A 41 13.58 -5.13 -5.41
CA SER A 41 14.08 -4.35 -6.54
C SER A 41 14.09 -2.85 -6.22
N PRO A 42 15.06 -2.10 -6.73
CA PRO A 42 15.04 -0.64 -6.63
C PRO A 42 13.86 -0.04 -7.38
N SER A 43 13.55 1.22 -7.09
CA SER A 43 12.35 1.91 -7.57
C SER A 43 12.20 1.98 -9.09
N ASP A 44 13.28 2.01 -9.84
CA ASP A 44 13.29 2.02 -11.31
C ASP A 44 12.75 0.71 -11.94
N LYS A 45 12.68 -0.37 -11.17
CA LYS A 45 12.20 -1.69 -11.60
C LYS A 45 10.82 -2.07 -11.02
N THR A 46 10.17 -1.18 -10.29
CA THR A 46 8.91 -1.47 -9.59
C THR A 46 7.76 -0.59 -10.05
N MET A 47 7.64 -0.34 -11.35
CA MET A 47 6.58 0.48 -11.97
C MET A 47 6.40 1.84 -11.27
N PRO A 48 7.44 2.70 -11.23
CA PRO A 48 7.33 4.00 -10.61
C PRO A 48 6.49 4.95 -11.46
N ALA A 49 5.78 5.88 -10.81
CA ALA A 49 5.32 7.07 -11.52
C ALA A 49 6.52 7.89 -12.01
N MET A 50 6.38 8.49 -13.17
CA MET A 50 7.40 9.35 -13.78
C MET A 50 6.83 10.75 -13.99
N ASP A 51 7.68 11.76 -13.85
CA ASP A 51 7.32 13.13 -14.22
C ASP A 51 7.33 13.33 -15.75
N GLN A 52 6.97 14.52 -16.20
CA GLN A 52 6.95 14.88 -17.63
C GLN A 52 8.34 14.82 -18.32
N HIS A 53 9.41 14.74 -17.56
CA HIS A 53 10.80 14.63 -18.03
C HIS A 53 11.33 13.20 -17.95
N GLY A 54 10.50 12.22 -17.51
CA GLY A 54 10.89 10.84 -17.34
C GLY A 54 11.68 10.55 -16.05
N ASN A 55 11.73 11.48 -15.10
CA ASN A 55 12.37 11.24 -13.82
C ASN A 55 11.47 10.39 -12.92
N ILE A 56 12.07 9.41 -12.24
CA ILE A 56 11.39 8.55 -11.28
C ILE A 56 10.96 9.37 -10.06
N MET A 57 9.68 9.28 -9.72
CA MET A 57 9.05 10.08 -8.67
C MET A 57 9.20 9.50 -7.27
N LYS A 58 9.79 8.31 -7.13
CA LYS A 58 9.98 7.65 -5.83
C LYS A 58 11.42 7.18 -5.61
N LYS A 59 11.77 7.05 -4.35
CA LYS A 59 12.93 6.29 -3.88
C LYS A 59 12.43 5.30 -2.83
N ASN A 60 12.55 4.02 -3.09
CA ASN A 60 12.21 2.91 -2.21
C ASN A 60 12.68 1.59 -2.84
N HIS A 61 12.45 0.49 -2.15
CA HIS A 61 12.57 -0.85 -2.69
C HIS A 61 11.19 -1.51 -2.79
N GLY A 62 11.03 -2.46 -3.67
CA GLY A 62 9.73 -3.12 -3.81
C GLY A 62 9.76 -4.38 -4.64
N LEU A 63 8.62 -5.05 -4.69
CA LEU A 63 8.43 -6.28 -5.45
C LEU A 63 6.98 -6.40 -5.91
N SER A 64 6.80 -6.66 -7.19
CA SER A 64 5.51 -7.07 -7.73
C SER A 64 5.23 -8.51 -7.34
N LEU A 65 4.37 -8.74 -6.36
CA LEU A 65 4.05 -10.10 -5.90
C LEU A 65 3.33 -10.90 -7.00
N ASP A 66 2.45 -10.28 -7.75
CA ASP A 66 1.76 -10.94 -8.86
C ASP A 66 2.70 -11.33 -10.00
N ALA A 67 3.78 -10.60 -10.23
CA ALA A 67 4.79 -10.99 -11.21
C ALA A 67 5.64 -12.17 -10.74
N VAL A 68 5.88 -12.28 -9.43
CA VAL A 68 6.63 -13.38 -8.81
C VAL A 68 5.80 -14.67 -8.80
N TYR A 69 4.60 -14.60 -8.25
CA TYR A 69 3.75 -15.78 -8.00
C TYR A 69 2.84 -16.13 -9.18
N ARG A 70 2.63 -15.19 -10.11
CA ARG A 70 1.78 -15.36 -11.31
C ARG A 70 0.39 -15.90 -10.94
N ASP A 71 -0.03 -16.99 -11.54
CA ASP A 71 -1.29 -17.68 -11.27
C ASP A 71 -1.27 -18.51 -9.97
N GLN A 72 -0.09 -18.71 -9.37
CA GLN A 72 0.10 -19.49 -8.14
C GLN A 72 0.00 -18.62 -6.85
N ARG A 73 -0.95 -17.71 -6.81
CA ARG A 73 -1.11 -16.74 -5.70
C ARG A 73 -1.24 -17.40 -4.31
N ILE A 74 -1.69 -18.65 -4.25
CA ILE A 74 -1.82 -19.41 -3.01
C ILE A 74 -0.47 -19.69 -2.32
N LEU A 75 0.64 -19.57 -3.05
CA LEU A 75 1.98 -19.72 -2.50
C LEU A 75 2.46 -18.50 -1.72
N SER A 76 1.76 -17.35 -1.86
CA SER A 76 2.01 -16.14 -1.09
C SER A 76 0.97 -15.97 0.01
N ASN A 77 1.42 -15.82 1.24
CA ASN A 77 0.56 -15.47 2.37
C ASN A 77 -0.08 -14.10 2.14
N ILE A 78 0.71 -13.12 1.70
CA ILE A 78 0.24 -11.75 1.44
C ILE A 78 -0.86 -11.75 0.39
N LEU A 79 -0.63 -12.36 -0.78
CA LEU A 79 -1.64 -12.39 -1.85
C LEU A 79 -2.92 -13.13 -1.46
N SER A 80 -2.80 -14.19 -0.67
CA SER A 80 -3.94 -14.96 -0.19
C SER A 80 -4.76 -14.20 0.83
N ILE A 81 -4.10 -13.53 1.79
CA ILE A 81 -4.73 -12.81 2.90
C ILE A 81 -5.34 -11.48 2.39
N ASN A 82 -4.64 -10.75 1.52
CA ASN A 82 -5.09 -9.46 1.00
C ASN A 82 -6.45 -9.52 0.29
N ARG A 83 -6.79 -10.67 -0.29
CA ARG A 83 -8.12 -10.86 -0.92
C ARG A 83 -9.29 -10.86 0.06
N LYS A 84 -9.05 -10.87 1.36
CA LYS A 84 -10.06 -10.70 2.39
C LYS A 84 -10.91 -9.44 2.15
N ILE A 85 -10.28 -8.33 1.76
CA ILE A 85 -11.00 -7.07 1.48
C ILE A 85 -11.98 -7.19 0.33
N LEU A 86 -11.67 -7.95 -0.71
CA LEU A 86 -12.52 -8.16 -1.87
C LEU A 86 -13.71 -9.09 -1.58
N ARG A 87 -13.59 -9.94 -0.56
CA ARG A 87 -14.63 -10.88 -0.11
C ARG A 87 -15.57 -10.27 0.93
N SER A 88 -15.18 -9.12 1.49
CA SER A 88 -15.97 -8.38 2.47
C SER A 88 -16.86 -7.36 1.77
N ASP A 89 -17.94 -6.97 2.43
CA ASP A 89 -18.80 -5.89 1.94
C ASP A 89 -18.22 -4.49 2.21
N THR A 90 -17.02 -4.40 2.78
CA THR A 90 -16.42 -3.14 3.26
C THR A 90 -16.35 -2.08 2.18
N ILE A 91 -15.90 -2.43 0.98
CA ILE A 91 -15.80 -1.49 -0.14
C ILE A 91 -17.20 -0.98 -0.54
N LYS A 92 -18.17 -1.89 -0.74
CA LYS A 92 -19.52 -1.56 -1.17
C LYS A 92 -20.40 -0.93 -0.09
N SER A 93 -20.02 -1.07 1.18
CA SER A 93 -20.70 -0.44 2.32
C SER A 93 -20.38 1.06 2.47
N HIS A 94 -19.41 1.57 1.72
CA HIS A 94 -19.14 3.01 1.68
C HIS A 94 -20.37 3.75 1.14
N PRO A 95 -20.86 4.84 1.81
CA PRO A 95 -22.08 5.53 1.42
C PRO A 95 -22.01 6.27 0.09
N SER A 96 -20.81 6.50 -0.45
CA SER A 96 -20.63 7.16 -1.75
C SER A 96 -21.09 6.28 -2.91
N TRP A 97 -21.83 6.91 -3.84
CA TRP A 97 -22.24 6.31 -5.11
C TRP A 97 -21.06 5.67 -5.87
N PHE A 98 -19.90 6.29 -5.84
CA PHE A 98 -18.68 5.80 -6.51
C PHE A 98 -18.35 4.37 -6.08
N TYR A 99 -18.27 4.10 -4.76
CA TYR A 99 -17.94 2.77 -4.22
C TYR A 99 -19.04 1.74 -4.44
N GLN A 100 -20.30 2.15 -4.32
CA GLN A 100 -21.44 1.25 -4.45
C GLN A 100 -21.61 0.68 -5.87
N ASN A 101 -21.15 1.43 -6.87
CA ASN A 101 -21.29 1.08 -8.28
C ASN A 101 -20.00 0.57 -8.94
N LEU A 102 -18.96 0.32 -8.16
CA LEU A 102 -17.73 -0.22 -8.68
C LEU A 102 -17.90 -1.65 -9.18
N PHE A 103 -17.35 -1.90 -10.35
CA PHE A 103 -17.09 -3.24 -10.86
C PHE A 103 -15.57 -3.45 -10.88
N ILE A 104 -15.08 -4.48 -10.18
CA ILE A 104 -13.66 -4.78 -10.05
C ILE A 104 -13.48 -6.27 -10.38
N ASP A 105 -12.65 -6.57 -11.37
CA ASP A 105 -12.31 -7.94 -11.78
C ASP A 105 -10.79 -8.18 -11.84
N LEU A 106 -9.99 -7.14 -11.62
CA LEU A 106 -8.53 -7.22 -11.57
C LEU A 106 -8.01 -6.68 -10.24
N ASP A 107 -7.09 -7.40 -9.65
CA ASP A 107 -6.29 -6.96 -8.51
C ASP A 107 -4.81 -7.27 -8.75
N TYR A 108 -3.96 -6.32 -8.35
CA TYR A 108 -2.51 -6.40 -8.48
C TYR A 108 -1.87 -5.90 -7.20
N THR A 109 -0.90 -6.63 -6.66
CA THR A 109 -0.25 -6.29 -5.38
C THR A 109 1.22 -5.96 -5.57
N LEU A 110 1.59 -4.76 -5.15
CA LEU A 110 2.96 -4.27 -5.04
C LEU A 110 3.35 -4.23 -3.56
N LEU A 111 4.39 -4.96 -3.19
CA LEU A 111 5.08 -4.80 -1.93
C LEU A 111 6.09 -3.67 -2.05
N SER A 112 6.05 -2.71 -1.13
CA SER A 112 7.01 -1.60 -1.06
C SER A 112 7.63 -1.52 0.34
N TYR A 113 8.93 -1.21 0.38
CA TYR A 113 9.69 -1.02 1.59
C TYR A 113 10.45 0.31 1.51
N TYR A 114 10.39 1.07 2.59
CA TYR A 114 10.98 2.39 2.70
C TYR A 114 11.90 2.48 3.92
N GLU A 115 13.08 3.00 3.72
CA GLU A 115 14.07 3.31 4.75
C GLU A 115 14.52 4.77 4.72
N ASN A 116 15.61 5.06 5.42
CA ASN A 116 16.12 6.43 5.56
C ASN A 116 16.33 7.11 4.21
N GLY A 117 15.70 8.26 4.07
CA GLY A 117 15.79 9.08 2.87
C GLY A 117 14.84 8.68 1.74
N ASP A 118 14.02 7.63 1.92
CA ASP A 118 13.05 7.17 0.92
C ASP A 118 11.76 8.01 0.96
N TYR A 119 11.11 8.13 -0.18
CA TYR A 119 9.94 8.98 -0.39
C TYR A 119 9.14 8.56 -1.62
N TYR A 120 7.94 9.11 -1.77
CA TYR A 120 7.21 9.10 -3.04
C TYR A 120 6.57 10.47 -3.25
N LYS A 121 7.01 11.19 -4.30
CA LYS A 121 6.48 12.52 -4.66
C LYS A 121 5.01 12.43 -5.07
N PRO A 122 4.29 13.56 -5.14
CA PRO A 122 2.90 13.58 -5.57
C PRO A 122 2.69 12.88 -6.91
N HIS A 123 1.75 11.94 -6.95
CA HIS A 123 1.39 11.13 -8.12
C HIS A 123 -0.03 10.62 -8.02
N GLN A 124 -0.51 10.03 -9.10
CA GLN A 124 -1.75 9.28 -9.20
C GLN A 124 -1.42 7.83 -9.55
N ASP A 125 -2.24 6.89 -9.13
CA ASP A 125 -2.10 5.49 -9.47
C ASP A 125 -2.91 5.12 -10.72
N ALA A 126 -2.46 4.09 -11.41
CA ALA A 126 -3.26 3.45 -12.45
C ALA A 126 -4.28 2.49 -11.80
N GLY A 127 -5.53 2.58 -12.24
CA GLY A 127 -6.61 1.73 -11.71
C GLY A 127 -7.82 2.53 -11.29
N THR A 128 -8.76 1.85 -10.64
CA THR A 128 -10.00 2.45 -10.14
C THR A 128 -9.91 2.79 -8.66
N LEU A 129 -9.41 1.83 -7.86
CA LEU A 129 -9.13 2.01 -6.45
C LEU A 129 -7.69 1.62 -6.13
N THR A 130 -7.08 2.38 -5.24
CA THR A 130 -5.84 2.03 -4.55
C THR A 130 -6.16 1.68 -3.10
N ILE A 131 -5.58 0.58 -2.64
CA ILE A 131 -5.59 0.15 -1.24
C ILE A 131 -4.16 0.13 -0.75
N LEU A 132 -3.87 0.86 0.30
CA LEU A 132 -2.59 0.84 0.99
C LEU A 132 -2.76 0.25 2.37
N THR A 133 -1.94 -0.74 2.73
CA THR A 133 -1.87 -1.23 4.11
C THR A 133 -0.45 -1.07 4.62
N TRP A 134 -0.30 -0.38 5.73
CA TRP A 134 0.99 -0.10 6.35
C TRP A 134 1.30 -1.08 7.45
N LEU A 135 2.56 -1.55 7.46
CA LEU A 135 3.09 -2.44 8.46
C LEU A 135 4.50 -1.97 8.87
N TYR A 136 4.83 -2.18 10.12
CA TYR A 136 6.19 -2.05 10.64
C TYR A 136 6.41 -3.04 11.78
N LYS A 137 7.67 -3.44 11.98
CA LYS A 137 8.07 -4.46 12.95
C LYS A 137 8.03 -3.92 14.38
N GLY A 138 7.53 -4.73 15.31
CA GLY A 138 7.50 -4.41 16.72
C GLY A 138 6.35 -3.47 17.12
N GLU A 139 6.32 -3.12 18.40
CA GLU A 139 5.30 -2.24 18.97
C GLU A 139 5.59 -0.76 18.67
N GLU A 140 6.87 -0.40 18.58
CA GLU A 140 7.32 0.96 18.34
C GLU A 140 7.82 1.16 16.92
N LYS A 141 7.37 2.23 16.30
CA LYS A 141 7.84 2.69 14.99
C LYS A 141 9.31 3.14 15.07
N LYS A 142 10.22 2.48 14.34
CA LYS A 142 11.66 2.79 14.29
C LYS A 142 12.02 3.87 13.26
N PHE A 143 11.05 4.56 12.71
CA PHE A 143 11.22 5.65 11.76
C PHE A 143 10.29 6.81 12.09
N SER A 144 10.62 7.99 11.59
CA SER A 144 9.78 9.18 11.59
C SER A 144 9.59 9.69 10.15
N GLY A 145 8.57 10.50 9.92
CA GLY A 145 8.14 10.83 8.56
C GLY A 145 7.49 9.62 7.89
N GLY A 146 7.49 9.61 6.56
CA GLY A 146 6.82 8.56 5.79
C GLY A 146 5.29 8.65 5.86
N ASP A 147 4.77 9.78 6.33
CA ASP A 147 3.33 10.03 6.40
C ASP A 147 2.76 10.11 4.97
N PHE A 148 1.50 9.74 4.87
CA PHE A 148 0.78 9.70 3.61
C PHE A 148 -0.12 10.93 3.50
N HIS A 149 -0.10 11.58 2.34
CA HIS A 149 -0.83 12.83 2.10
C HIS A 149 -1.70 12.72 0.85
N PHE A 150 -2.96 13.19 0.96
CA PHE A 150 -3.77 13.52 -0.20
C PHE A 150 -3.50 14.99 -0.57
N THR A 151 -2.63 15.21 -1.55
CA THR A 151 -1.99 16.52 -1.79
C THR A 151 -2.96 17.60 -2.25
N ASP A 152 -3.96 17.27 -3.06
CA ASP A 152 -4.95 18.23 -3.55
C ASP A 152 -5.91 18.73 -2.46
N TYR A 153 -6.02 17.97 -1.37
CA TYR A 153 -6.97 18.26 -0.28
C TYR A 153 -6.27 18.65 1.01
N ASN A 154 -4.94 18.60 1.05
CA ASN A 154 -4.15 18.87 2.25
C ASN A 154 -4.61 18.00 3.44
N ILE A 155 -4.81 16.70 3.19
CA ILE A 155 -5.23 15.72 4.19
C ILE A 155 -4.06 14.78 4.45
N ASP A 156 -3.66 14.71 5.72
CA ASP A 156 -2.61 13.83 6.20
C ASP A 156 -3.22 12.58 6.83
N ILE A 157 -2.72 11.43 6.43
CA ILE A 157 -3.09 10.14 7.01
C ILE A 157 -1.89 9.58 7.76
N GLU A 158 -2.02 9.51 9.08
CA GLU A 158 -0.99 8.94 9.94
C GLU A 158 -0.74 7.47 9.61
N VAL A 159 0.52 7.13 9.39
CA VAL A 159 0.96 5.74 9.19
C VAL A 159 0.95 5.00 10.53
N LYS A 160 -0.02 4.11 10.71
CA LYS A 160 -0.13 3.17 11.83
C LYS A 160 0.08 1.74 11.37
N ASN A 161 0.63 0.92 12.27
CA ASN A 161 0.74 -0.52 12.00
C ASN A 161 -0.65 -1.14 11.81
N ASN A 162 -0.80 -1.95 10.77
CA ASN A 162 -2.06 -2.63 10.44
C ASN A 162 -3.23 -1.67 10.14
N ARG A 163 -2.92 -0.45 9.66
CA ARG A 163 -3.90 0.49 9.11
C ARG A 163 -3.96 0.36 7.60
N MET A 164 -5.18 0.33 7.08
CA MET A 164 -5.46 0.33 5.65
C MET A 164 -6.19 1.62 5.27
N VAL A 165 -5.85 2.17 4.10
CA VAL A 165 -6.61 3.23 3.44
C VAL A 165 -7.05 2.76 2.06
N ILE A 166 -8.31 3.04 1.70
CA ILE A 166 -8.90 2.73 0.39
C ILE A 166 -9.39 4.03 -0.23
N PHE A 167 -8.92 4.36 -1.43
CA PHE A 167 -9.26 5.61 -2.09
C PHE A 167 -9.30 5.49 -3.62
N PRO A 168 -9.99 6.39 -4.34
CA PRO A 168 -9.96 6.42 -5.79
C PRO A 168 -8.56 6.69 -6.33
N SER A 169 -8.03 5.84 -7.19
CA SER A 169 -6.64 5.88 -7.66
C SER A 169 -6.24 7.20 -8.33
N MET A 170 -7.22 7.95 -8.84
CA MET A 170 -7.03 9.26 -9.47
C MET A 170 -6.78 10.41 -8.48
N ILE A 171 -6.86 10.19 -7.17
CA ILE A 171 -6.57 11.22 -6.18
C ILE A 171 -5.06 11.37 -6.03
N TRP A 172 -4.57 12.61 -6.15
CA TRP A 172 -3.16 12.92 -5.98
C TRP A 172 -2.71 12.65 -4.55
N HIS A 173 -1.63 11.87 -4.41
CA HIS A 173 -1.11 11.48 -3.12
C HIS A 173 0.42 11.38 -3.12
N ALA A 174 0.99 11.44 -1.94
CA ALA A 174 2.44 11.44 -1.73
C ALA A 174 2.81 10.69 -0.44
N VAL A 175 4.10 10.35 -0.33
CA VAL A 175 4.71 9.82 0.88
C VAL A 175 5.90 10.70 1.24
N ASP A 176 5.89 11.22 2.44
CA ASP A 176 6.97 12.03 2.99
C ASP A 176 8.26 11.25 3.11
N LYS A 177 9.35 12.00 3.15
CA LYS A 177 10.67 11.43 3.33
C LYS A 177 10.80 10.77 4.71
N ILE A 178 11.23 9.51 4.72
CA ILE A 178 11.50 8.75 5.93
C ILE A 178 12.84 9.15 6.53
N LYS A 179 12.88 9.16 7.86
CA LYS A 179 14.09 9.35 8.67
C LYS A 179 14.23 8.15 9.62
N MET A 180 15.37 7.48 9.56
CA MET A 180 15.73 6.37 10.44
C MET A 180 17.12 6.57 11.01
N LYS A 181 17.41 5.94 12.13
CA LYS A 181 18.76 5.87 12.67
C LYS A 181 19.60 4.89 11.87
N GLU A 182 20.90 5.12 11.80
CA GLU A 182 21.84 4.27 11.07
C GLU A 182 21.86 2.84 11.62
N GLU A 183 21.72 2.68 12.93
CA GLU A 183 21.67 1.38 13.62
C GLU A 183 20.44 0.53 13.28
N ASP A 184 19.37 1.12 12.75
CA ASP A 184 18.11 0.45 12.41
C ASP A 184 18.01 0.10 10.90
N LEU A 185 19.00 0.49 10.08
CA LEU A 185 18.99 0.26 8.64
C LEU A 185 19.25 -1.22 8.29
N ASP A 186 18.76 -1.64 7.13
CA ASP A 186 18.96 -2.99 6.57
C ASP A 186 18.47 -4.15 7.46
N GLN A 187 17.54 -3.85 8.39
CA GLN A 187 16.97 -4.83 9.32
C GLN A 187 15.46 -5.10 9.10
N GLY A 188 14.88 -4.51 8.07
CA GLY A 188 13.44 -4.59 7.83
C GLY A 188 12.59 -3.80 8.83
N LEU A 189 13.19 -2.85 9.58
CA LEU A 189 12.54 -2.03 10.60
C LEU A 189 11.90 -0.75 10.04
N GLY A 190 12.02 -0.53 8.74
CA GLY A 190 11.39 0.59 8.03
C GLY A 190 9.90 0.41 7.81
N ARG A 191 9.35 1.23 6.92
CA ARG A 191 7.94 1.26 6.58
C ARG A 191 7.63 0.28 5.44
N TRP A 192 6.91 -0.78 5.74
CA TRP A 192 6.32 -1.65 4.73
C TRP A 192 4.98 -1.11 4.25
N CYS A 193 4.69 -1.30 2.97
CA CYS A 193 3.41 -0.95 2.38
C CYS A 193 2.98 -2.05 1.41
N LEU A 194 1.82 -2.64 1.67
CA LEU A 194 1.13 -3.52 0.74
C LEU A 194 0.17 -2.64 -0.07
N THR A 195 0.46 -2.44 -1.35
CA THR A 195 -0.38 -1.68 -2.26
C THR A 195 -1.17 -2.64 -3.13
N GLN A 196 -2.50 -2.59 -3.07
CA GLN A 196 -3.36 -3.28 -4.04
C GLN A 196 -3.96 -2.26 -5.00
N PHE A 197 -3.74 -2.48 -6.28
CA PHE A 197 -4.39 -1.74 -7.36
C PHE A 197 -5.58 -2.55 -7.86
N LEU A 198 -6.75 -1.98 -7.74
CA LEU A 198 -8.00 -2.59 -8.19
C LEU A 198 -8.49 -1.89 -9.44
N SER A 199 -8.86 -2.66 -10.45
CA SER A 199 -9.39 -2.13 -11.71
C SER A 199 -10.43 -3.04 -12.33
N SER A 200 -11.12 -2.52 -13.33
CA SER A 200 -12.00 -3.30 -14.18
C SER A 200 -11.42 -3.42 -15.58
N ASN A 201 -11.49 -4.60 -16.16
CA ASN A 201 -11.15 -4.81 -17.56
C ASN A 201 -12.39 -4.51 -18.41
N LEU A 202 -12.64 -3.23 -18.69
CA LEU A 202 -13.76 -2.78 -19.50
C LEU A 202 -13.62 -3.07 -21.00
N THR A 203 -12.52 -3.68 -21.41
CA THR A 203 -12.26 -4.07 -22.80
C THR A 203 -12.69 -5.54 -23.03
N ARG A 204 -13.98 -5.80 -22.84
CA ARG A 204 -14.63 -7.00 -23.36
C ARG A 204 -15.53 -6.63 -24.51
#